data_2f98afc2a9c392fbd8f8da4897887d51
#
_entry.id   2f98afc2a9c392fbd8f8da4897887d51
#
_cell.length_a   1.000
_cell.length_b   1.000
_cell.length_c   1.000
_cell.angle_alpha   90.00
_cell.angle_beta   90.00
_cell.angle_gamma   90.00
#
_symmetry.space_group_name_H-M   'P 1'
#
loop_
_entity.id
_entity.type
_entity.pdbx_description
1 polymer ?
#
loop_
_entity_poly.entity_id
_entity_poly.type
_entity_poly.pdbx_seq_one_letter_code
_entity_poly.pdbx_strand_id
1 'polypeptide(L)'
;MYRRLRAACVTVLLGAAAAPACAQAVLVASVPAPGASVPAGEFAFHLRFNSLIDHERSRLSLIHPDGSVEYLVIAEAGPPQELISLARLAEGAYVLHWEAMQVGGHVTSGSLSFTVSAH
;
A
#
# COMPACT_ATOMS: atom_id res chain seq x y z
N MET A 1 29.91 -12.72 -41.01
CA MET A 1 29.29 -12.49 -40.87
C MET A 1 28.68 -12.36 -40.49
N TYR A 2 28.68 -12.29 -40.08
CA TYR A 2 27.92 -12.09 -39.58
C TYR A 2 27.46 -11.76 -39.00
N ARG A 3 27.46 -11.45 -38.73
CA ARG A 3 26.83 -11.16 -38.14
C ARG A 3 26.46 -10.75 -37.62
N ARG A 4 26.54 -10.59 -37.43
CA ARG A 4 25.94 -10.18 -36.89
C ARG A 4 25.42 -9.74 -36.40
N LEU A 5 25.34 -9.68 -35.94
CA LEU A 5 24.54 -9.28 -35.36
C LEU A 5 24.04 -8.95 -34.95
N ARG A 6 24.15 -8.75 -34.92
CA ARG A 6 23.35 -8.42 -34.55
C ARG A 6 22.79 -8.22 -33.91
N ALA A 7 22.97 -8.16 -33.50
CA ALA A 7 22.23 -7.92 -32.90
C ALA A 7 21.77 -7.48 -32.39
N ALA A 8 21.92 -7.14 -32.22
CA ALA A 8 21.19 -6.66 -31.75
C ALA A 8 20.64 -6.42 -31.27
N CYS A 9 20.68 -6.31 -31.06
CA CYS A 9 19.88 -6.04 -30.66
C CYS A 9 19.41 -5.94 -30.07
N VAL A 10 19.61 -5.83 -29.63
CA VAL A 10 18.80 -5.70 -29.17
C VAL A 10 18.36 -5.30 -28.60
N THR A 11 18.60 -5.05 -28.40
CA THR A 11 17.91 -4.66 -27.95
C THR A 11 17.36 -4.36 -27.45
N VAL A 12 17.64 -4.06 -27.27
CA VAL A 12 16.84 -3.75 -26.89
C VAL A 12 16.16 -3.68 -26.43
N LEU A 13 16.14 -3.70 -26.09
CA LEU A 13 15.23 -3.71 -25.75
C LEU A 13 14.90 -3.54 -25.03
N LEU A 14 15.27 -3.41 -24.61
CA LEU A 14 14.75 -3.21 -24.01
C LEU A 14 14.29 -2.54 -23.60
N GLY A 15 14.79 -2.71 -23.70
CA GLY A 15 14.39 -2.00 -22.83
C GLY A 15 13.49 -1.10 -22.46
N ALA A 16 13.46 -0.33 -22.72
CA ALA A 16 12.38 0.60 -22.59
C ALA A 16 11.26 0.15 -21.70
N ALA A 17 11.12 -1.07 -21.50
CA ALA A 17 9.96 -1.58 -20.78
C ALA A 17 9.93 -1.14 -19.33
N ALA A 18 11.05 -0.70 -18.81
CA ALA A 18 11.13 -0.38 -17.38
C ALA A 18 10.41 0.90 -17.02
N ALA A 19 10.26 1.82 -17.94
CA ALA A 19 9.78 3.14 -17.61
C ALA A 19 8.38 3.18 -16.95
N PRO A 20 7.40 2.41 -17.40
CA PRO A 20 6.07 2.49 -16.81
C PRO A 20 6.03 2.18 -15.33
N ALA A 21 6.93 1.33 -14.85
CA ALA A 21 6.91 0.96 -13.45
C ALA A 21 7.17 2.14 -12.53
N CYS A 22 7.83 3.18 -13.00
CA CYS A 22 8.16 4.32 -12.18
C CYS A 22 6.96 5.20 -11.87
N ALA A 23 5.85 5.01 -12.55
CA ALA A 23 4.69 5.86 -12.38
C ALA A 23 3.82 5.48 -11.20
N GLN A 24 4.01 4.31 -10.61
CA GLN A 24 3.14 3.83 -9.57
C GLN A 24 3.71 4.08 -8.18
N ALA A 25 2.82 4.42 -7.26
CA ALA A 25 3.19 4.54 -5.87
C ALA A 25 3.52 3.17 -5.30
N VAL A 26 4.53 3.13 -4.43
CA VAL A 26 4.94 1.92 -3.75
C VAL A 26 4.86 2.17 -2.26
N LEU A 27 4.27 1.23 -1.53
CA LEU A 27 4.25 1.29 -0.07
C LEU A 27 5.67 1.04 0.43
N VAL A 28 6.22 2.01 1.17
CA VAL A 28 7.61 1.92 1.63
C VAL A 28 7.70 1.68 3.13
N ALA A 29 6.63 1.95 3.88
CA ALA A 29 6.63 1.69 5.32
C ALA A 29 5.20 1.60 5.80
N SER A 30 4.94 0.78 6.81
CA SER A 30 3.61 0.67 7.37
C SER A 30 3.67 0.41 8.86
N VAL A 31 2.64 0.86 9.56
CA VAL A 31 2.35 0.51 10.94
C VAL A 31 0.90 0.05 10.98
N PRO A 32 0.64 -1.21 11.27
CA PRO A 32 1.59 -2.26 11.63
C PRO A 32 2.37 -2.74 10.41
N ALA A 33 3.55 -3.30 10.67
CA ALA A 33 4.29 -3.98 9.63
C ALA A 33 3.57 -5.28 9.25
N PRO A 34 3.76 -5.78 8.03
CA PRO A 34 3.16 -7.07 7.65
C PRO A 34 3.56 -8.17 8.63
N GLY A 35 2.58 -8.92 9.11
CA GLY A 35 2.81 -10.01 10.04
C GLY A 35 3.04 -9.60 11.48
N ALA A 36 2.94 -8.33 11.80
CA ALA A 36 3.19 -7.83 13.15
C ALA A 36 2.07 -8.25 14.11
N SER A 37 2.38 -8.18 15.40
CA SER A 37 1.40 -8.35 16.47
C SER A 37 1.32 -7.03 17.22
N VAL A 38 0.11 -6.52 17.41
CA VAL A 38 -0.11 -5.25 18.09
C VAL A 38 -1.09 -5.43 19.23
N PRO A 39 -1.07 -4.51 20.21
CA PRO A 39 -2.00 -4.64 21.34
C PRO A 39 -3.42 -4.23 20.98
N ALA A 40 -4.39 -4.78 21.69
CA ALA A 40 -5.78 -4.42 21.54
C ALA A 40 -6.00 -2.99 22.04
N GLY A 41 -7.06 -2.36 21.53
CA GLY A 41 -7.42 -1.02 21.89
C GLY A 41 -7.39 -0.09 20.70
N GLU A 42 -7.31 1.20 20.96
CA GLU A 42 -7.24 2.18 19.89
C GLU A 42 -5.88 2.13 19.21
N PHE A 43 -5.89 2.10 17.89
CA PHE A 43 -4.66 1.92 17.12
C PHE A 43 -4.64 2.88 15.95
N ALA A 44 -3.47 3.45 15.67
CA ALA A 44 -3.26 4.35 14.54
C ALA A 44 -2.54 3.60 13.42
N PHE A 45 -3.20 3.51 12.27
CA PHE A 45 -2.59 2.93 11.07
C PHE A 45 -1.84 4.00 10.32
N HIS A 46 -0.65 3.67 9.86
CA HIS A 46 0.16 4.54 9.02
C HIS A 46 0.64 3.76 7.82
N LEU A 47 0.33 4.24 6.63
CA LEU A 47 0.85 3.67 5.38
C LEU A 47 1.59 4.79 4.66
N ARG A 48 2.89 4.62 4.44
CA ARG A 48 3.68 5.62 3.76
C ARG A 48 4.11 5.11 2.39
N PHE A 49 3.96 5.97 1.41
CA PHE A 49 4.24 5.66 0.01
C PHE A 49 5.39 6.54 -0.49
N ASN A 50 5.95 6.17 -1.62
CA ASN A 50 7.03 6.94 -2.24
C ASN A 50 6.50 8.03 -3.18
N SER A 51 5.22 8.39 -3.06
CA SER A 51 4.59 9.34 -3.96
C SER A 51 3.50 10.10 -3.22
N LEU A 52 3.08 11.22 -3.77
CA LEU A 52 1.97 12.00 -3.20
C LEU A 52 0.66 11.25 -3.39
N ILE A 53 -0.09 11.13 -2.30
CA ILE A 53 -1.34 10.36 -2.29
C ILE A 53 -2.50 11.32 -2.05
N ASP A 54 -3.57 11.12 -2.81
CA ASP A 54 -4.80 11.88 -2.67
C ASP A 54 -5.61 11.26 -1.53
N HIS A 55 -5.67 11.94 -0.39
CA HIS A 55 -6.36 11.43 0.80
C HIS A 55 -7.84 11.24 0.59
N GLU A 56 -8.47 12.11 -0.20
CA GLU A 56 -9.91 12.04 -0.43
C GLU A 56 -10.32 10.88 -1.32
N ARG A 57 -9.45 10.49 -2.24
CA ARG A 57 -9.79 9.46 -3.22
C ARG A 57 -9.19 8.11 -2.90
N SER A 58 -8.45 8.03 -1.80
CA SER A 58 -7.87 6.76 -1.36
C SER A 58 -8.81 6.08 -0.39
N ARG A 59 -8.63 4.78 -0.18
CA ARG A 59 -9.49 4.00 0.70
C ARG A 59 -8.66 3.05 1.53
N LEU A 60 -9.10 2.86 2.76
CA LEU A 60 -8.57 1.84 3.66
C LEU A 60 -9.73 0.99 4.12
N SER A 61 -9.55 -0.33 4.08
CA SER A 61 -10.53 -1.29 4.57
C SER A 61 -9.87 -2.21 5.57
N LEU A 62 -10.56 -2.50 6.64
CA LEU A 62 -10.08 -3.43 7.66
C LEU A 62 -10.99 -4.65 7.64
N ILE A 63 -10.40 -5.81 7.35
CA ILE A 63 -11.13 -7.06 7.38
C ILE A 63 -10.92 -7.67 8.76
N HIS A 64 -12.02 -7.79 9.49
CA HIS A 64 -12.04 -8.28 10.86
C HIS A 64 -11.89 -9.79 10.91
N PRO A 65 -11.58 -10.36 12.09
CA PRO A 65 -11.43 -11.81 12.18
C PRO A 65 -12.66 -12.61 11.77
N ASP A 66 -13.85 -12.02 11.88
CA ASP A 66 -15.08 -12.68 11.47
C ASP A 66 -15.39 -12.49 9.98
N GLY A 67 -14.50 -11.83 9.23
CA GLY A 67 -14.68 -11.59 7.80
C GLY A 67 -15.42 -10.31 7.47
N SER A 68 -15.94 -9.59 8.46
CA SER A 68 -16.63 -8.34 8.19
C SER A 68 -15.62 -7.27 7.75
N VAL A 69 -16.09 -6.31 6.97
CA VAL A 69 -15.25 -5.26 6.40
C VAL A 69 -15.65 -3.93 7.00
N GLU A 70 -14.68 -3.22 7.52
CA GLU A 70 -14.87 -1.88 8.05
C GLU A 70 -14.10 -0.90 7.18
N TYR A 71 -14.77 0.13 6.65
CA TYR A 71 -14.10 1.17 5.89
C TYR A 71 -13.60 2.22 6.86
N LEU A 72 -12.29 2.48 6.82
CA LEU A 72 -11.65 3.37 7.77
C LEU A 72 -11.63 4.80 7.23
N VAL A 73 -11.70 5.75 8.15
CA VAL A 73 -11.66 7.17 7.79
C VAL A 73 -10.19 7.60 7.70
N ILE A 74 -9.81 8.14 6.56
CA ILE A 74 -8.45 8.59 6.32
C ILE A 74 -8.34 10.05 6.76
N ALA A 75 -7.30 10.37 7.55
CA ALA A 75 -7.06 11.71 8.02
C ALA A 75 -6.69 12.62 6.86
N GLU A 76 -7.50 13.66 6.62
CA GLU A 76 -7.28 14.56 5.50
C GLU A 76 -6.06 15.45 5.69
N ALA A 77 -5.74 15.78 6.93
CA ALA A 77 -4.66 16.68 7.25
C ALA A 77 -3.32 15.98 7.47
N GLY A 78 -3.25 14.69 7.16
CA GLY A 78 -2.01 13.94 7.34
C GLY A 78 -0.93 14.32 6.34
N PRO A 79 0.27 13.75 6.51
CA PRO A 79 1.35 14.00 5.57
C PRO A 79 0.95 13.58 4.14
N PRO A 80 1.43 14.29 3.12
CA PRO A 80 0.95 14.07 1.76
C PRO A 80 1.35 12.71 1.17
N GLN A 81 2.30 12.01 1.76
CA GLN A 81 2.70 10.69 1.26
C GLN A 81 2.17 9.56 2.14
N GLU A 82 1.31 9.86 3.11
CA GLU A 82 0.82 8.86 4.06
C GLU A 82 -0.69 8.79 4.10
N LEU A 83 -1.17 7.59 4.34
CA LEU A 83 -2.56 7.36 4.73
C LEU A 83 -2.56 7.02 6.21
N ILE A 84 -3.30 7.77 7.00
CA ILE A 84 -3.38 7.61 8.44
C ILE A 84 -4.84 7.42 8.82
N SER A 85 -5.10 6.46 9.70
CA SER A 85 -6.45 6.21 10.18
C SER A 85 -6.41 5.64 11.59
N LEU A 86 -7.49 5.79 12.31
CA LEU A 86 -7.64 5.25 13.66
C LEU A 86 -8.74 4.19 13.66
N ALA A 87 -8.52 3.13 14.42
CA ALA A 87 -9.53 2.11 14.62
C ALA A 87 -9.36 1.50 16.00
N ARG A 88 -10.44 0.94 16.51
CA ARG A 88 -10.39 0.22 17.76
C ARG A 88 -10.35 -1.27 17.45
N LEU A 89 -9.37 -1.96 18.00
CA LEU A 89 -9.08 -3.34 17.64
C LEU A 89 -9.29 -4.26 18.83
N ALA A 90 -10.06 -5.32 18.61
CA ALA A 90 -10.17 -6.43 19.55
C ALA A 90 -9.20 -7.52 19.13
N GLU A 91 -8.96 -8.49 20.01
CA GLU A 91 -8.06 -9.58 19.74
C GLU A 91 -8.47 -10.36 18.49
N GLY A 92 -7.50 -10.75 17.67
CA GLY A 92 -7.77 -11.58 16.51
C GLY A 92 -6.85 -11.30 15.34
N ALA A 93 -7.12 -11.95 14.23
CA ALA A 93 -6.33 -11.82 13.00
C ALA A 93 -7.07 -10.91 12.02
N TYR A 94 -6.34 -9.96 11.47
CA TYR A 94 -6.90 -8.91 10.61
C TYR A 94 -6.14 -8.81 9.30
N VAL A 95 -6.81 -8.25 8.29
CA VAL A 95 -6.16 -7.85 7.05
C VAL A 95 -6.50 -6.39 6.80
N LEU A 96 -5.48 -5.59 6.56
CA LEU A 96 -5.66 -4.19 6.15
C LEU A 96 -5.48 -4.13 4.64
N HIS A 97 -6.47 -3.58 3.95
CA HIS A 97 -6.42 -3.44 2.50
C HIS A 97 -6.43 -1.95 2.16
N TRP A 98 -5.64 -1.56 1.18
CA TRP A 98 -5.60 -0.17 0.75
C TRP A 98 -5.80 -0.05 -0.75
N GLU A 99 -6.40 1.07 -1.15
CA GLU A 99 -6.41 1.57 -2.51
C GLU A 99 -5.88 3.00 -2.43
N ALA A 100 -4.67 3.19 -2.87
CA ALA A 100 -4.02 4.49 -2.78
C ALA A 100 -4.03 5.15 -4.15
N MET A 101 -4.70 6.29 -4.23
CA MET A 101 -4.76 7.07 -5.47
C MET A 101 -3.66 8.11 -5.43
N GLN A 102 -2.75 8.07 -6.40
CA GLN A 102 -1.74 9.11 -6.53
C GLN A 102 -2.38 10.41 -7.00
N VAL A 103 -1.76 11.51 -6.60
CA VAL A 103 -2.07 12.80 -7.18
C VAL A 103 -1.68 12.73 -8.64
N GLY A 104 -2.50 12.59 -9.54
CA GLY A 104 -2.23 12.32 -10.94
C GLY A 104 -3.10 11.22 -11.48
N GLY A 105 -3.73 10.44 -10.58
CA GLY A 105 -4.78 9.54 -10.97
C GLY A 105 -4.44 8.07 -11.03
N HIS A 106 -3.20 7.68 -10.81
CA HIS A 106 -2.87 6.25 -10.76
C HIS A 106 -3.27 5.65 -9.43
N VAL A 107 -3.86 4.45 -9.47
CA VAL A 107 -4.28 3.74 -8.27
C VAL A 107 -3.38 2.55 -8.04
N THR A 108 -2.92 2.39 -6.81
CA THR A 108 -2.19 1.21 -6.41
C THR A 108 -2.93 0.58 -5.22
N SER A 109 -2.96 -0.73 -5.16
CA SER A 109 -3.66 -1.41 -4.08
C SER A 109 -2.83 -2.55 -3.54
N GLY A 110 -3.13 -2.94 -2.31
CA GLY A 110 -2.44 -4.03 -1.66
C GLY A 110 -3.07 -4.34 -0.33
N SER A 111 -2.51 -5.34 0.34
CA SER A 111 -3.02 -5.81 1.63
C SER A 111 -1.86 -6.23 2.51
N LEU A 112 -2.07 -6.15 3.80
CA LEU A 112 -1.15 -6.74 4.76
C LEU A 112 -1.93 -7.38 5.88
N SER A 113 -1.37 -8.45 6.44
CA SER A 113 -1.97 -9.17 7.55
C SER A 113 -1.25 -8.80 8.84
N PHE A 114 -2.00 -8.78 9.94
CA PHE A 114 -1.43 -8.57 11.26
C PHE A 114 -2.36 -9.20 12.28
N THR A 115 -1.87 -9.35 13.50
CA THR A 115 -2.68 -9.90 14.58
C THR A 115 -2.74 -8.92 15.73
N VAL A 116 -3.82 -9.01 16.48
CA VAL A 116 -4.03 -8.19 17.68
C VAL A 116 -4.04 -9.14 18.86
N SER A 117 -3.15 -8.88 19.81
CA SER A 117 -3.09 -9.66 21.03
C SER A 117 -3.97 -9.03 22.09
N ALA A 118 -4.27 -9.78 23.16
CA ALA A 118 -5.18 -9.28 24.18
C ALA A 118 -4.67 -8.04 24.88
N HIS A 119 -3.36 -7.82 24.86
CA HIS A 119 -2.75 -6.57 25.39
C HIS A 119 -1.27 -6.46 25.12
#